data_0ec4e4db465f03e6275bf79515a9e880
#
_entry.id   0ec4e4db465f03e6275bf79515a9e880
#
_cell.length_a   1.000
_cell.length_b   1.000
_cell.length_c   1.000
_cell.angle_alpha   90.00
_cell.angle_beta   90.00
_cell.angle_gamma   90.00
#
_symmetry.space_group_name_H-M   'P 1'
#
loop_
_entity.id
_entity.type
_entity.pdbx_description
1 polymer ?
#
loop_
_entity_poly.entity_id
_entity_poly.type
_entity_poly.pdbx_seq_one_letter_code
_entity_poly.pdbx_strand_id
1 'polypeptide(L)'
;LPGGRALPPWDFDSESALRLLCSHFQVQDLAGFGCDNLPVATAAAGCLLQYVKDTQRCELPHIRRLQHDACERAVAMDAATRRNLELDTNLGGGTDNTLASVIDRCQTAMGSRLLKRWLHRPLRDRAVLEARRNSIAALIQDYHFESIREQLKAIGDLERILARVALRSARPRDLSRLQSSLAILPPLQQLLAAIPTEHIRGIATDISTFPTLAELLQTAIIDNPPMVIRDGGVIAPGYDAELDELRSLSSDAGEFLVAMEQREKERTGLSSLKVGYNRVHGYYIEISRTQAENAPTEYIRRQTLKNAERFITPELKEFEDRALSSKSRALAREKALYEALLDRLNEHLGALQLSAHALCELDVLSNLAERAVQLDFCEPEFTDNGCIDIGDIALEEAAAVHHRHAGNADRVFDANLEALENSLARAFDYRAPIPCVI
;
A
#
# COMPACT_ATOMS: atom_id res chain seq x y z
N LEU A 1 -11.04 -22.77 -15.03
CA LEU A 1 -10.96 -22.40 -13.61
C LEU A 1 -12.37 -22.41 -13.04
N PRO A 2 -12.63 -23.04 -11.88
CA PRO A 2 -13.93 -22.96 -11.22
C PRO A 2 -14.27 -21.50 -10.90
N GLY A 3 -15.43 -21.00 -11.37
CA GLY A 3 -15.86 -19.62 -11.16
C GLY A 3 -15.40 -18.60 -12.21
N GLY A 4 -14.67 -19.00 -13.25
CA GLY A 4 -14.34 -18.14 -14.36
C GLY A 4 -15.58 -17.77 -15.20
N ARG A 5 -15.74 -16.47 -15.51
CA ARG A 5 -16.74 -15.99 -16.47
C ARG A 5 -16.07 -15.89 -17.85
N ALA A 6 -16.66 -16.58 -18.83
CA ALA A 6 -16.22 -16.43 -20.22
C ALA A 6 -16.62 -15.04 -20.74
N LEU A 7 -15.68 -14.34 -21.34
CA LEU A 7 -15.95 -13.12 -22.07
C LEU A 7 -16.19 -13.45 -23.56
N PRO A 8 -16.96 -12.65 -24.28
CA PRO A 8 -17.22 -12.86 -25.69
C PRO A 8 -15.92 -12.77 -26.52
N PRO A 9 -15.83 -13.50 -27.66
CA PRO A 9 -14.61 -13.50 -28.49
C PRO A 9 -14.17 -12.12 -29.01
N TRP A 10 -15.11 -11.18 -29.22
CA TRP A 10 -14.79 -9.83 -29.69
C TRP A 10 -14.05 -8.97 -28.66
N ASP A 11 -14.11 -9.32 -27.35
CA ASP A 11 -13.33 -8.64 -26.33
C ASP A 11 -11.82 -8.94 -26.46
N PHE A 12 -11.47 -9.95 -27.26
CA PHE A 12 -10.10 -10.37 -27.56
C PHE A 12 -9.69 -10.02 -28.99
N ASP A 13 -10.34 -9.05 -29.65
CA ASP A 13 -9.96 -8.58 -30.97
C ASP A 13 -8.60 -7.88 -30.94
N SER A 14 -7.63 -8.40 -31.72
CA SER A 14 -6.23 -7.95 -31.70
C SER A 14 -6.06 -6.50 -32.15
N GLU A 15 -6.82 -6.06 -33.16
CA GLU A 15 -6.71 -4.69 -33.65
C GLU A 15 -7.28 -3.68 -32.67
N SER A 16 -8.40 -3.99 -32.07
CA SER A 16 -9.03 -3.15 -31.03
C SER A 16 -8.15 -3.09 -29.79
N ALA A 17 -7.58 -4.21 -29.37
CA ALA A 17 -6.63 -4.29 -28.27
C ALA A 17 -5.37 -3.45 -28.54
N LEU A 18 -4.79 -3.56 -29.73
CA LEU A 18 -3.62 -2.77 -30.13
C LEU A 18 -3.93 -1.27 -30.07
N ARG A 19 -5.05 -0.83 -30.67
CA ARG A 19 -5.48 0.57 -30.62
C ARG A 19 -5.68 1.07 -29.19
N LEU A 20 -6.32 0.27 -28.35
CA LEU A 20 -6.55 0.61 -26.93
C LEU A 20 -5.24 0.77 -26.17
N LEU A 21 -4.31 -0.17 -26.34
CA LEU A 21 -3.00 -0.14 -25.67
C LEU A 21 -2.14 1.03 -26.17
N CYS A 22 -2.06 1.24 -27.48
CA CYS A 22 -1.34 2.40 -28.06
C CYS A 22 -1.92 3.74 -27.58
N SER A 23 -3.24 3.86 -27.53
CA SER A 23 -3.91 5.06 -27.00
C SER A 23 -3.62 5.26 -25.51
N HIS A 24 -3.65 4.18 -24.71
CA HIS A 24 -3.40 4.25 -23.28
C HIS A 24 -1.95 4.65 -22.94
N PHE A 25 -0.98 4.08 -23.65
CA PHE A 25 0.45 4.37 -23.46
C PHE A 25 0.94 5.57 -24.26
N GLN A 26 0.07 6.20 -25.08
CA GLN A 26 0.39 7.34 -25.95
C GLN A 26 1.57 7.05 -26.90
N VAL A 27 1.57 5.87 -27.51
CA VAL A 27 2.57 5.39 -28.46
C VAL A 27 1.94 5.07 -29.83
N GLN A 28 2.74 5.04 -30.89
CA GLN A 28 2.27 4.69 -32.22
C GLN A 28 2.11 3.18 -32.42
N ASP A 29 3.01 2.42 -31.80
CA ASP A 29 3.03 0.95 -31.85
C ASP A 29 3.57 0.37 -30.51
N LEU A 30 3.58 -0.95 -30.41
CA LEU A 30 4.08 -1.66 -29.22
C LEU A 30 5.51 -2.17 -29.38
N ALA A 31 6.24 -1.80 -30.44
CA ALA A 31 7.62 -2.26 -30.69
C ALA A 31 8.56 -1.83 -29.56
N GLY A 32 8.41 -0.59 -29.06
CA GLY A 32 9.17 -0.08 -27.90
C GLY A 32 8.98 -0.89 -26.62
N PHE A 33 7.92 -1.69 -26.51
CA PHE A 33 7.65 -2.60 -25.40
C PHE A 33 8.04 -4.06 -25.74
N GLY A 34 8.53 -4.35 -26.95
CA GLY A 34 8.85 -5.70 -27.42
C GLY A 34 7.62 -6.61 -27.58
N CYS A 35 6.46 -6.03 -27.87
CA CYS A 35 5.16 -6.72 -27.95
C CYS A 35 4.53 -6.74 -29.34
N ASP A 36 5.22 -6.25 -30.37
CA ASP A 36 4.74 -6.13 -31.76
C ASP A 36 4.41 -7.47 -32.42
N ASN A 37 5.13 -8.54 -32.06
CA ASN A 37 4.95 -9.88 -32.63
C ASN A 37 4.18 -10.85 -31.73
N LEU A 38 3.36 -10.33 -30.80
CA LEU A 38 2.65 -11.13 -29.80
C LEU A 38 1.13 -10.88 -29.83
N PRO A 39 0.42 -11.21 -30.95
CA PRO A 39 -0.97 -10.82 -31.12
C PRO A 39 -1.91 -11.39 -30.05
N VAL A 40 -1.68 -12.63 -29.61
CA VAL A 40 -2.51 -13.27 -28.56
C VAL A 40 -2.30 -12.60 -27.20
N ALA A 41 -1.05 -12.29 -26.86
CA ALA A 41 -0.73 -11.59 -25.61
C ALA A 41 -1.26 -10.14 -25.62
N THR A 42 -1.15 -9.46 -26.75
CA THR A 42 -1.68 -8.13 -26.98
C THR A 42 -3.21 -8.12 -26.83
N ALA A 43 -3.91 -9.07 -27.45
CA ALA A 43 -5.35 -9.23 -27.31
C ALA A 43 -5.78 -9.45 -25.85
N ALA A 44 -5.08 -10.31 -25.12
CA ALA A 44 -5.33 -10.55 -23.69
C ALA A 44 -5.06 -9.31 -22.83
N ALA A 45 -3.97 -8.59 -23.09
CA ALA A 45 -3.62 -7.36 -22.37
C ALA A 45 -4.65 -6.25 -22.62
N GLY A 46 -5.09 -6.08 -23.88
CA GLY A 46 -6.14 -5.12 -24.24
C GLY A 46 -7.47 -5.44 -23.57
N CYS A 47 -7.90 -6.69 -23.61
CA CYS A 47 -9.11 -7.14 -22.92
C CYS A 47 -9.03 -6.86 -21.40
N LEU A 48 -7.91 -7.17 -20.76
CA LEU A 48 -7.69 -6.88 -19.34
C LEU A 48 -7.72 -5.38 -19.06
N LEU A 49 -7.06 -4.57 -19.88
CA LEU A 49 -7.04 -3.10 -19.73
C LEU A 49 -8.45 -2.53 -19.85
N GLN A 50 -9.23 -2.97 -20.85
CA GLN A 50 -10.62 -2.57 -21.03
C GLN A 50 -11.47 -2.94 -19.82
N TYR A 51 -11.37 -4.17 -19.33
CA TYR A 51 -12.07 -4.62 -18.15
C TYR A 51 -11.77 -3.77 -16.90
N VAL A 52 -10.50 -3.42 -16.70
CA VAL A 52 -10.11 -2.57 -15.57
C VAL A 52 -10.64 -1.15 -15.73
N LYS A 53 -10.58 -0.55 -16.93
CA LYS A 53 -11.17 0.76 -17.23
C LYS A 53 -12.67 0.78 -16.93
N ASP A 54 -13.39 -0.19 -17.40
CA ASP A 54 -14.86 -0.30 -17.19
C ASP A 54 -15.22 -0.48 -15.72
N THR A 55 -14.42 -1.25 -14.99
CA THR A 55 -14.65 -1.54 -13.57
C THR A 55 -14.29 -0.36 -12.69
N GLN A 56 -13.15 0.29 -12.94
CA GLN A 56 -12.65 1.40 -12.14
C GLN A 56 -13.24 2.76 -12.58
N ARG A 57 -13.73 2.85 -13.82
CA ARG A 57 -14.28 4.07 -14.42
C ARG A 57 -13.32 5.26 -14.37
N CYS A 58 -12.02 5.01 -14.58
CA CYS A 58 -10.96 6.00 -14.58
C CYS A 58 -9.88 5.66 -15.61
N GLU A 59 -9.01 6.63 -15.93
CA GLU A 59 -7.99 6.52 -16.98
C GLU A 59 -6.77 5.65 -16.61
N LEU A 60 -6.68 5.12 -15.39
CA LEU A 60 -5.62 4.23 -14.90
C LEU A 60 -4.19 4.82 -15.08
N PRO A 61 -3.89 6.02 -14.59
CA PRO A 61 -2.61 6.69 -14.81
C PRO A 61 -1.41 5.96 -14.18
N HIS A 62 -1.66 5.00 -13.31
CA HIS A 62 -0.66 4.15 -12.65
C HIS A 62 -0.18 2.99 -13.52
N ILE A 63 -0.91 2.62 -14.59
CA ILE A 63 -0.48 1.60 -15.56
C ILE A 63 0.32 2.30 -16.65
N ARG A 64 1.65 2.35 -16.49
CA ARG A 64 2.55 3.12 -17.35
C ARG A 64 3.43 2.28 -18.25
N ARG A 65 3.48 0.98 -18.01
CA ARG A 65 4.40 0.09 -18.71
C ARG A 65 3.72 -1.20 -19.10
N LEU A 66 3.95 -1.61 -20.34
CA LEU A 66 3.73 -2.96 -20.83
C LEU A 66 5.10 -3.63 -20.93
N GLN A 67 5.22 -4.85 -20.43
CA GLN A 67 6.47 -5.58 -20.49
C GLN A 67 6.19 -7.01 -20.97
N HIS A 68 6.87 -7.39 -22.01
CA HIS A 68 6.90 -8.79 -22.42
C HIS A 68 7.77 -9.57 -21.45
N ASP A 69 7.16 -10.54 -20.83
CA ASP A 69 7.81 -11.42 -19.88
C ASP A 69 8.22 -12.72 -20.57
N ALA A 70 9.39 -12.70 -21.25
CA ALA A 70 9.93 -13.85 -21.96
C ALA A 70 10.28 -14.97 -20.96
N CYS A 71 9.70 -16.15 -21.17
CA CYS A 71 9.99 -17.34 -20.34
C CYS A 71 11.49 -17.70 -20.33
N GLU A 72 12.22 -17.33 -21.38
CA GLU A 72 13.65 -17.58 -21.54
C GLU A 72 14.55 -16.81 -20.55
N ARG A 73 14.04 -15.71 -19.96
CA ARG A 73 14.79 -14.88 -19.01
C ARG A 73 14.78 -15.44 -17.58
N ALA A 74 13.97 -16.45 -17.33
CA ALA A 74 13.86 -17.04 -16.00
C ALA A 74 13.98 -18.56 -16.08
N VAL A 75 14.30 -19.19 -14.94
CA VAL A 75 14.24 -20.63 -14.79
C VAL A 75 12.79 -21.09 -14.90
N ALA A 76 12.52 -21.96 -15.86
CA ALA A 76 11.20 -22.54 -16.04
C ALA A 76 10.92 -23.54 -14.90
N MET A 77 9.95 -23.26 -14.08
CA MET A 77 9.45 -24.17 -13.05
C MET A 77 7.98 -24.48 -13.33
N ASP A 78 7.65 -25.73 -13.48
CA ASP A 78 6.25 -26.16 -13.57
C ASP A 78 5.54 -26.16 -12.22
N ALA A 79 4.25 -26.47 -12.21
CA ALA A 79 3.46 -26.46 -11.00
C ALA A 79 3.88 -27.57 -10.01
N ALA A 80 4.35 -28.72 -10.52
CA ALA A 80 4.82 -29.82 -9.69
C ALA A 80 6.14 -29.47 -9.01
N THR A 81 7.09 -28.89 -9.75
CA THR A 81 8.37 -28.40 -9.23
C THR A 81 8.16 -27.36 -8.13
N ARG A 82 7.32 -26.33 -8.37
CA ARG A 82 7.02 -25.28 -7.36
C ARG A 82 6.42 -25.88 -6.09
N ARG A 83 5.52 -26.84 -6.23
CA ARG A 83 4.89 -27.54 -5.11
C ARG A 83 5.90 -28.34 -4.32
N ASN A 84 6.76 -29.11 -5.02
CA ASN A 84 7.74 -29.99 -4.36
C ASN A 84 8.87 -29.21 -3.69
N LEU A 85 9.23 -28.03 -4.22
CA LEU A 85 10.20 -27.11 -3.59
C LEU A 85 9.63 -26.34 -2.40
N GLU A 86 8.31 -26.42 -2.15
CA GLU A 86 7.64 -25.72 -1.05
C GLU A 86 8.06 -24.24 -0.95
N LEU A 87 8.04 -23.51 -2.07
CA LEU A 87 8.58 -22.16 -2.14
C LEU A 87 7.86 -21.21 -1.18
N ASP A 88 6.52 -21.19 -1.18
CA ASP A 88 5.68 -20.34 -0.35
C ASP A 88 4.46 -21.06 0.24
N THR A 89 4.24 -22.31 -0.18
CA THR A 89 3.15 -23.15 0.30
C THR A 89 3.68 -24.57 0.48
N ASN A 90 3.54 -25.15 1.65
CA ASN A 90 3.97 -26.50 1.94
C ASN A 90 3.01 -27.57 1.36
N LEU A 91 3.42 -28.83 1.35
CA LEU A 91 2.61 -29.94 0.83
C LEU A 91 1.26 -30.09 1.54
N GLY A 92 1.17 -29.66 2.79
CA GLY A 92 -0.09 -29.63 3.58
C GLY A 92 -1.00 -28.45 3.27
N GLY A 93 -0.58 -27.51 2.41
CA GLY A 93 -1.34 -26.31 2.05
C GLY A 93 -1.16 -25.12 3.02
N GLY A 94 -0.27 -25.25 4.01
CA GLY A 94 0.13 -24.16 4.90
C GLY A 94 1.30 -23.34 4.38
N THR A 95 1.73 -22.33 5.14
CA THR A 95 2.88 -21.46 4.79
C THR A 95 4.09 -21.69 5.70
N ASP A 96 3.96 -22.51 6.72
CA ASP A 96 5.02 -22.81 7.68
C ASP A 96 6.07 -23.73 7.04
N ASN A 97 7.34 -23.55 7.43
CA ASN A 97 8.46 -24.34 6.95
C ASN A 97 8.65 -24.30 5.42
N THR A 98 8.22 -23.26 4.76
CA THR A 98 8.48 -23.01 3.34
C THR A 98 9.77 -22.21 3.17
N LEU A 99 10.36 -22.22 1.97
CA LEU A 99 11.55 -21.40 1.67
C LEU A 99 11.27 -19.93 1.99
N ALA A 100 10.12 -19.38 1.55
CA ALA A 100 9.71 -18.03 1.85
C ALA A 100 9.61 -17.77 3.37
N SER A 101 9.09 -18.71 4.14
CA SER A 101 8.93 -18.52 5.60
C SER A 101 10.28 -18.42 6.34
N VAL A 102 11.34 -19.03 5.80
CA VAL A 102 12.70 -18.98 6.35
C VAL A 102 13.39 -17.68 5.98
N ILE A 103 13.33 -17.29 4.70
CA ILE A 103 14.13 -16.19 4.18
C ILE A 103 13.40 -14.84 4.15
N ASP A 104 12.08 -14.78 4.26
CA ASP A 104 11.33 -13.52 4.28
C ASP A 104 11.36 -12.87 5.66
N ARG A 105 12.23 -11.90 5.78
CA ARG A 105 12.33 -10.97 6.91
C ARG A 105 12.32 -9.53 6.43
N CYS A 106 11.74 -9.28 5.24
CA CYS A 106 11.57 -7.94 4.70
C CYS A 106 10.86 -7.01 5.69
N GLN A 107 11.24 -5.74 5.67
CA GLN A 107 10.66 -4.75 6.58
C GLN A 107 9.34 -4.19 6.04
N THR A 108 9.11 -4.30 4.72
CA THR A 108 7.92 -3.80 4.06
C THR A 108 7.11 -4.92 3.42
N ALA A 109 5.79 -4.78 3.40
CA ALA A 109 4.93 -5.74 2.71
C ALA A 109 5.17 -5.79 1.19
N MET A 110 5.65 -4.68 0.60
CA MET A 110 5.99 -4.62 -0.82
C MET A 110 7.29 -5.36 -1.12
N GLY A 111 8.29 -5.31 -0.23
CA GLY A 111 9.52 -6.11 -0.32
C GLY A 111 9.23 -7.61 -0.21
N SER A 112 8.42 -8.04 0.76
CA SER A 112 7.98 -9.45 0.86
C SER A 112 7.30 -9.94 -0.42
N ARG A 113 6.48 -9.11 -1.08
CA ARG A 113 5.86 -9.47 -2.36
C ARG A 113 6.90 -9.60 -3.48
N LEU A 114 7.90 -8.72 -3.50
CA LEU A 114 8.98 -8.78 -4.48
C LEU A 114 9.84 -10.02 -4.27
N LEU A 115 10.23 -10.33 -3.03
CA LEU A 115 10.98 -11.54 -2.68
C LEU A 115 10.26 -12.80 -3.16
N LYS A 116 8.95 -12.93 -2.88
CA LYS A 116 8.16 -14.07 -3.37
C LYS A 116 8.14 -14.15 -4.90
N ARG A 117 8.05 -13.02 -5.59
CA ARG A 117 8.18 -13.00 -7.07
C ARG A 117 9.54 -13.51 -7.53
N TRP A 118 10.64 -13.15 -6.85
CA TRP A 118 11.98 -13.64 -7.18
C TRP A 118 12.10 -15.14 -6.96
N LEU A 119 11.55 -15.67 -5.87
CA LEU A 119 11.53 -17.12 -5.62
C LEU A 119 10.73 -17.90 -6.65
N HIS A 120 9.57 -17.40 -7.05
CA HIS A 120 8.74 -18.06 -8.06
C HIS A 120 9.30 -17.94 -9.48
N ARG A 121 10.24 -17.02 -9.69
CA ARG A 121 10.78 -16.70 -10.99
C ARG A 121 12.25 -16.30 -10.91
N PRO A 122 13.15 -17.24 -10.60
CA PRO A 122 14.57 -16.98 -10.57
C PRO A 122 15.08 -16.56 -11.96
N LEU A 123 15.86 -15.50 -12.02
CA LEU A 123 16.41 -14.99 -13.28
C LEU A 123 17.56 -15.87 -13.77
N ARG A 124 17.80 -15.82 -15.09
CA ARG A 124 18.94 -16.44 -15.76
C ARG A 124 20.00 -15.43 -16.21
N ASP A 125 19.68 -14.15 -16.12
CA ASP A 125 20.58 -13.07 -16.51
C ASP A 125 21.71 -12.93 -15.48
N ARG A 126 22.89 -13.41 -15.87
CA ARG A 126 24.07 -13.43 -15.01
C ARG A 126 24.47 -12.03 -14.55
N ALA A 127 24.39 -11.02 -15.41
CA ALA A 127 24.78 -9.66 -15.05
C ALA A 127 23.88 -9.10 -13.92
N VAL A 128 22.56 -9.37 -13.99
CA VAL A 128 21.62 -8.99 -12.94
C VAL A 128 21.89 -9.75 -11.64
N LEU A 129 22.17 -11.03 -11.72
CA LEU A 129 22.45 -11.88 -10.56
C LEU A 129 23.77 -11.46 -9.88
N GLU A 130 24.82 -11.18 -10.64
CA GLU A 130 26.08 -10.66 -10.13
C GLU A 130 25.93 -9.27 -9.49
N ALA A 131 25.14 -8.39 -10.09
CA ALA A 131 24.84 -7.08 -9.50
C ALA A 131 24.13 -7.21 -8.14
N ARG A 132 23.16 -8.11 -8.03
CA ARG A 132 22.48 -8.41 -6.76
C ARG A 132 23.42 -9.01 -5.73
N ARG A 133 24.21 -10.01 -6.10
CA ARG A 133 25.20 -10.64 -5.23
C ARG A 133 26.20 -9.62 -4.69
N ASN A 134 26.78 -8.80 -5.57
CA ASN A 134 27.73 -7.77 -5.18
C ASN A 134 27.08 -6.71 -4.25
N SER A 135 25.80 -6.43 -4.46
CA SER A 135 25.03 -5.52 -3.57
C SER A 135 24.83 -6.15 -2.18
N ILE A 136 24.49 -7.44 -2.13
CA ILE A 136 24.34 -8.16 -0.85
C ILE A 136 25.68 -8.18 -0.11
N ALA A 137 26.79 -8.52 -0.78
CA ALA A 137 28.12 -8.50 -0.17
C ALA A 137 28.49 -7.13 0.38
N ALA A 138 28.22 -6.05 -0.36
CA ALA A 138 28.47 -4.68 0.09
C ALA A 138 27.55 -4.27 1.26
N LEU A 139 26.32 -4.76 1.31
CA LEU A 139 25.41 -4.52 2.44
C LEU A 139 25.83 -5.26 3.71
N ILE A 140 26.47 -6.42 3.57
CA ILE A 140 27.04 -7.19 4.70
C ILE A 140 28.27 -6.48 5.27
N GLN A 141 29.08 -5.87 4.41
CA GLN A 141 30.23 -5.10 4.85
C GLN A 141 29.80 -4.01 5.82
N ASP A 142 30.49 -3.88 6.95
CA ASP A 142 30.21 -2.91 8.01
C ASP A 142 28.74 -2.95 8.51
N TYR A 143 28.02 -4.03 8.25
CA TYR A 143 26.60 -4.24 8.63
C TYR A 143 25.67 -3.11 8.14
N HIS A 144 25.94 -2.56 6.94
CA HIS A 144 25.11 -1.50 6.36
C HIS A 144 23.61 -1.83 6.30
N PHE A 145 23.26 -3.11 6.13
CA PHE A 145 21.85 -3.55 6.11
C PHE A 145 21.10 -3.22 7.39
N GLU A 146 21.73 -3.15 8.57
CA GLU A 146 21.02 -2.91 9.84
C GLU A 146 20.39 -1.51 9.86
N SER A 147 21.19 -0.46 9.57
CA SER A 147 20.70 0.91 9.53
C SER A 147 19.65 1.15 8.44
N ILE A 148 19.83 0.53 7.27
CA ILE A 148 18.86 0.58 6.17
C ILE A 148 17.54 -0.07 6.58
N ARG A 149 17.58 -1.26 7.15
CA ARG A 149 16.39 -2.00 7.62
C ARG A 149 15.63 -1.23 8.70
N GLU A 150 16.34 -0.52 9.59
CA GLU A 150 15.70 0.34 10.58
C GLU A 150 14.89 1.47 9.94
N GLN A 151 15.41 2.11 8.88
CA GLN A 151 14.67 3.13 8.14
C GLN A 151 13.47 2.52 7.39
N LEU A 152 13.66 1.35 6.78
CA LEU A 152 12.61 0.66 6.01
C LEU A 152 11.40 0.27 6.87
N LYS A 153 11.55 -0.02 8.18
CA LYS A 153 10.44 -0.31 9.09
C LYS A 153 9.37 0.79 9.12
N ALA A 154 9.79 2.03 8.96
CA ALA A 154 8.88 3.16 9.02
C ALA A 154 8.20 3.44 7.67
N ILE A 155 8.64 2.79 6.58
CA ILE A 155 8.06 2.94 5.24
C ILE A 155 6.77 2.12 5.13
N GLY A 156 5.72 2.74 4.60
CA GLY A 156 4.43 2.10 4.33
C GLY A 156 4.43 1.25 3.06
N ASP A 157 3.31 0.60 2.78
CA ASP A 157 3.08 -0.11 1.51
C ASP A 157 2.80 0.92 0.40
N LEU A 158 3.88 1.55 -0.10
CA LEU A 158 3.79 2.61 -1.10
C LEU A 158 3.16 2.14 -2.41
N GLU A 159 3.42 0.90 -2.86
CA GLU A 159 2.78 0.37 -4.07
C GLU A 159 1.25 0.44 -3.97
N ARG A 160 0.68 -0.02 -2.85
CA ARG A 160 -0.77 -0.01 -2.64
C ARG A 160 -1.32 1.40 -2.38
N ILE A 161 -0.56 2.24 -1.69
CA ILE A 161 -0.95 3.63 -1.46
C ILE A 161 -1.02 4.38 -2.80
N LEU A 162 0.02 4.29 -3.62
CA LEU A 162 0.09 4.96 -4.91
C LEU A 162 -0.96 4.45 -5.91
N ALA A 163 -1.27 3.15 -5.90
CA ALA A 163 -2.37 2.62 -6.68
C ALA A 163 -3.71 3.24 -6.25
N ARG A 164 -3.97 3.39 -4.94
CA ARG A 164 -5.19 4.06 -4.45
C ARG A 164 -5.21 5.56 -4.75
N VAL A 165 -4.07 6.24 -4.71
CA VAL A 165 -3.96 7.65 -5.14
C VAL A 165 -4.34 7.78 -6.60
N ALA A 166 -3.76 6.94 -7.47
CA ALA A 166 -4.06 6.92 -8.90
C ALA A 166 -5.56 6.68 -9.20
N LEU A 167 -6.19 5.79 -8.45
CA LEU A 167 -7.61 5.47 -8.55
C LEU A 167 -8.52 6.44 -7.78
N ARG A 168 -7.98 7.52 -7.20
CA ARG A 168 -8.71 8.48 -6.36
C ARG A 168 -9.49 7.85 -5.20
N SER A 169 -9.05 6.68 -4.75
CA SER A 169 -9.65 5.89 -3.67
C SER A 169 -8.80 5.86 -2.40
N ALA A 170 -7.71 6.63 -2.37
CA ALA A 170 -6.85 6.74 -1.20
C ALA A 170 -7.63 7.30 0.00
N ARG A 171 -7.35 6.74 1.16
CA ARG A 171 -7.94 7.15 2.43
C ARG A 171 -7.05 8.19 3.13
N PRO A 172 -7.57 9.01 4.04
CA PRO A 172 -6.74 9.98 4.76
C PRO A 172 -5.49 9.39 5.42
N ARG A 173 -5.61 8.20 6.02
CA ARG A 173 -4.47 7.48 6.62
C ARG A 173 -3.43 6.99 5.61
N ASP A 174 -3.82 6.79 4.36
CA ASP A 174 -2.88 6.47 3.30
C ASP A 174 -1.96 7.67 3.00
N LEU A 175 -2.52 8.89 2.99
CA LEU A 175 -1.75 10.10 2.77
C LEU A 175 -0.84 10.46 3.96
N SER A 176 -1.31 10.28 5.19
CA SER A 176 -0.47 10.42 6.39
C SER A 176 0.69 9.39 6.37
N ARG A 177 0.41 8.15 5.98
CA ARG A 177 1.45 7.12 5.84
C ARG A 177 2.42 7.41 4.69
N LEU A 178 1.92 7.97 3.58
CA LEU A 178 2.77 8.43 2.48
C LEU A 178 3.70 9.55 2.96
N GLN A 179 3.18 10.56 3.63
CA GLN A 179 3.95 11.66 4.20
C GLN A 179 5.09 11.14 5.09
N SER A 180 4.78 10.27 6.06
CA SER A 180 5.78 9.67 6.95
C SER A 180 6.85 8.89 6.17
N SER A 181 6.46 8.17 5.10
CA SER A 181 7.39 7.44 4.26
C SER A 181 8.30 8.38 3.44
N LEU A 182 7.76 9.46 2.89
CA LEU A 182 8.55 10.44 2.13
C LEU A 182 9.58 11.16 3.01
N ALA A 183 9.29 11.40 4.27
CA ALA A 183 10.20 12.04 5.22
C ALA A 183 11.46 11.20 5.50
N ILE A 184 11.40 9.88 5.28
CA ILE A 184 12.52 8.95 5.51
C ILE A 184 13.48 8.87 4.31
N LEU A 185 13.04 9.25 3.12
CA LEU A 185 13.84 9.09 1.90
C LEU A 185 15.16 9.86 1.93
N PRO A 186 15.26 11.12 2.42
CA PRO A 186 16.52 11.82 2.50
C PRO A 186 17.57 11.14 3.41
N PRO A 187 17.28 10.75 4.66
CA PRO A 187 18.26 10.03 5.48
C PRO A 187 18.61 8.65 4.90
N LEU A 188 17.69 7.97 4.25
CA LEU A 188 17.96 6.70 3.57
C LEU A 188 18.94 6.89 2.41
N GLN A 189 18.79 7.93 1.58
CA GLN A 189 19.75 8.24 0.52
C GLN A 189 21.17 8.52 1.07
N GLN A 190 21.27 9.18 2.22
CA GLN A 190 22.58 9.41 2.85
C GLN A 190 23.27 8.10 3.26
N LEU A 191 22.50 7.13 3.77
CA LEU A 191 23.03 5.80 4.09
C LEU A 191 23.51 5.08 2.83
N LEU A 192 22.74 5.12 1.74
CA LEU A 192 23.07 4.46 0.48
C LEU A 192 24.30 5.09 -0.20
N ALA A 193 24.55 6.38 -0.03
CA ALA A 193 25.71 7.07 -0.59
C ALA A 193 27.05 6.52 -0.04
N ALA A 194 27.05 5.89 1.12
CA ALA A 194 28.25 5.28 1.72
C ALA A 194 28.62 3.93 1.07
N ILE A 195 27.73 3.32 0.26
CA ILE A 195 27.90 1.98 -0.30
C ILE A 195 28.40 2.10 -1.76
N PRO A 196 29.62 1.66 -2.08
CA PRO A 196 30.30 2.00 -3.35
C PRO A 196 29.95 1.06 -4.52
N THR A 197 28.78 0.40 -4.54
CA THR A 197 28.37 -0.46 -5.66
C THR A 197 27.54 0.28 -6.68
N GLU A 198 27.72 -0.02 -7.96
CA GLU A 198 26.98 0.62 -9.06
C GLU A 198 25.46 0.37 -8.93
N HIS A 199 25.07 -0.84 -8.61
CA HIS A 199 23.67 -1.22 -8.46
C HIS A 199 22.99 -0.48 -7.31
N ILE A 200 23.63 -0.38 -6.12
CA ILE A 200 23.09 0.41 -4.99
C ILE A 200 23.04 1.90 -5.33
N ARG A 201 23.99 2.43 -6.09
CA ARG A 201 23.92 3.81 -6.58
C ARG A 201 22.74 4.02 -7.55
N GLY A 202 22.46 3.05 -8.42
CA GLY A 202 21.28 3.05 -9.26
C GLY A 202 19.99 3.09 -8.43
N ILE A 203 19.86 2.22 -7.44
CA ILE A 203 18.74 2.21 -6.49
C ILE A 203 18.62 3.56 -5.76
N ALA A 204 19.73 4.11 -5.27
CA ALA A 204 19.74 5.42 -4.60
C ALA A 204 19.30 6.57 -5.53
N THR A 205 19.60 6.49 -6.81
CA THR A 205 19.17 7.48 -7.82
C THR A 205 17.68 7.38 -8.07
N ASP A 206 17.14 6.16 -8.15
CA ASP A 206 15.70 5.89 -8.36
C ASP A 206 14.86 6.22 -7.12
N ILE A 207 15.46 6.16 -5.93
CA ILE A 207 14.85 6.67 -4.69
C ILE A 207 15.00 8.20 -4.67
N SER A 208 14.11 8.91 -5.37
CA SER A 208 14.06 10.36 -5.33
C SER A 208 13.54 10.88 -4.00
N THR A 209 14.01 12.05 -3.58
CA THR A 209 13.40 12.79 -2.47
C THR A 209 12.26 13.67 -2.98
N PHE A 210 11.23 13.84 -2.17
CA PHE A 210 10.02 14.63 -2.52
C PHE A 210 9.74 15.65 -1.41
N PRO A 211 10.64 16.60 -1.12
CA PRO A 211 10.50 17.51 0.02
C PRO A 211 9.22 18.35 -0.07
N THR A 212 8.92 18.88 -1.24
CA THR A 212 7.68 19.67 -1.48
C THR A 212 6.41 18.87 -1.26
N LEU A 213 6.38 17.59 -1.65
CA LEU A 213 5.21 16.74 -1.41
C LEU A 213 5.11 16.33 0.07
N ALA A 214 6.23 16.05 0.71
CA ALA A 214 6.27 15.74 2.14
C ALA A 214 5.77 16.94 2.97
N GLU A 215 6.23 18.15 2.68
CA GLU A 215 5.78 19.39 3.33
C GLU A 215 4.31 19.67 3.05
N LEU A 216 3.87 19.53 1.79
CA LEU A 216 2.46 19.69 1.41
C LEU A 216 1.55 18.75 2.22
N LEU A 217 1.90 17.48 2.32
CA LEU A 217 1.09 16.51 3.07
C LEU A 217 1.15 16.77 4.58
N GLN A 218 2.30 17.20 5.11
CA GLN A 218 2.48 17.53 6.52
C GLN A 218 1.64 18.75 6.93
N THR A 219 1.56 19.75 6.07
CA THR A 219 0.79 20.96 6.34
C THR A 219 -0.71 20.77 6.11
N ALA A 220 -1.08 19.88 5.16
CA ALA A 220 -2.47 19.69 4.75
C ALA A 220 -3.24 18.68 5.58
N ILE A 221 -2.60 17.61 6.07
CA ILE A 221 -3.26 16.47 6.72
C ILE A 221 -2.86 16.44 8.20
N ILE A 222 -3.83 16.22 9.08
CA ILE A 222 -3.54 16.03 10.51
C ILE A 222 -2.80 14.70 10.75
N ASP A 223 -2.04 14.59 11.83
CA ASP A 223 -1.21 13.40 12.15
C ASP A 223 -2.03 12.11 12.23
N ASN A 224 -3.19 12.14 12.85
CA ASN A 224 -4.09 10.99 13.03
C ASN A 224 -5.45 11.23 12.37
N PRO A 225 -5.52 11.18 11.03
CA PRO A 225 -6.76 11.48 10.34
C PRO A 225 -7.81 10.37 10.53
N PRO A 226 -9.10 10.71 10.46
CA PRO A 226 -10.19 9.75 10.47
C PRO A 226 -10.05 8.75 9.30
N MET A 227 -10.79 7.64 9.39
CA MET A 227 -10.70 6.59 8.38
C MET A 227 -11.21 7.01 7.00
N VAL A 228 -12.20 7.90 6.96
CA VAL A 228 -12.86 8.32 5.72
C VAL A 228 -13.10 9.83 5.74
N ILE A 229 -12.96 10.46 4.58
CA ILE A 229 -13.10 11.91 4.40
C ILE A 229 -14.48 12.44 4.79
N ARG A 230 -15.54 11.64 4.66
CA ARG A 230 -16.91 12.02 5.00
C ARG A 230 -17.14 12.31 6.48
N ASP A 231 -16.23 11.82 7.35
CA ASP A 231 -16.35 12.07 8.79
C ASP A 231 -15.89 13.50 9.16
N GLY A 232 -15.16 14.17 8.25
CA GLY A 232 -14.57 15.49 8.45
C GLY A 232 -13.35 15.45 9.37
N GLY A 233 -12.65 16.59 9.48
CA GLY A 233 -11.49 16.72 10.36
C GLY A 233 -10.22 16.07 9.83
N VAL A 234 -10.07 15.97 8.51
CA VAL A 234 -8.88 15.42 7.82
C VAL A 234 -7.85 16.51 7.55
N ILE A 235 -8.30 17.65 7.04
CA ILE A 235 -7.43 18.79 6.71
C ILE A 235 -7.01 19.51 7.99
N ALA A 236 -5.71 19.81 8.10
CA ALA A 236 -5.13 20.47 9.26
C ALA A 236 -5.68 21.90 9.42
N PRO A 237 -5.84 22.37 10.67
CA PRO A 237 -6.14 23.78 10.94
C PRO A 237 -5.03 24.69 10.38
N GLY A 238 -5.40 25.84 9.81
CA GLY A 238 -4.48 26.79 9.21
C GLY A 238 -4.10 26.48 7.77
N TYR A 239 -4.52 25.34 7.20
CA TYR A 239 -4.26 25.00 5.81
C TYR A 239 -5.13 25.78 4.82
N ASP A 240 -6.41 25.99 5.16
CA ASP A 240 -7.37 26.73 4.32
C ASP A 240 -8.26 27.64 5.19
N ALA A 241 -8.15 28.95 4.97
CA ALA A 241 -8.83 29.95 5.78
C ALA A 241 -10.36 29.84 5.70
N GLU A 242 -10.92 29.51 4.52
CA GLU A 242 -12.37 29.32 4.35
C GLU A 242 -12.88 28.11 5.15
N LEU A 243 -12.10 27.01 5.14
CA LEU A 243 -12.46 25.83 5.93
C LEU A 243 -12.42 26.12 7.43
N ASP A 244 -11.42 26.86 7.89
CA ASP A 244 -11.29 27.22 9.30
C ASP A 244 -12.42 28.14 9.76
N GLU A 245 -12.82 29.12 8.94
CA GLU A 245 -14.00 29.95 9.21
C GLU A 245 -15.29 29.13 9.30
N LEU A 246 -15.50 28.18 8.36
CA LEU A 246 -16.68 27.30 8.37
C LEU A 246 -16.70 26.37 9.59
N ARG A 247 -15.52 25.94 10.06
CA ARG A 247 -15.39 25.11 11.27
C ARG A 247 -15.63 25.89 12.54
N SER A 248 -15.11 27.13 12.63
CA SER A 248 -15.37 28.01 13.80
C SER A 248 -16.85 28.32 13.97
N LEU A 249 -17.53 28.65 12.87
CA LEU A 249 -19.01 28.86 12.89
C LEU A 249 -19.77 27.59 13.33
N SER A 250 -19.21 26.42 13.16
CA SER A 250 -19.80 25.15 13.63
C SER A 250 -19.41 24.80 15.07
N SER A 251 -18.24 25.21 15.57
CA SER A 251 -17.77 24.98 16.94
C SER A 251 -18.42 25.95 17.94
N ASP A 252 -18.60 27.22 17.55
CA ASP A 252 -19.26 28.26 18.35
C ASP A 252 -20.71 27.91 18.66
N ALA A 253 -21.24 26.87 17.98
CA ALA A 253 -22.57 26.33 18.28
C ALA A 253 -22.71 25.86 19.72
N GLY A 254 -21.68 25.30 20.33
CA GLY A 254 -21.69 24.86 21.72
C GLY A 254 -21.84 26.06 22.70
N GLU A 255 -21.05 27.10 22.49
CA GLU A 255 -21.07 28.30 23.33
C GLU A 255 -22.39 29.08 23.16
N PHE A 256 -22.88 29.20 21.92
CA PHE A 256 -24.17 29.83 21.64
C PHE A 256 -25.32 29.11 22.35
N LEU A 257 -25.35 27.78 22.34
CA LEU A 257 -26.41 26.99 23.00
C LEU A 257 -26.38 27.16 24.52
N VAL A 258 -25.19 27.17 25.13
CA VAL A 258 -25.03 27.42 26.58
C VAL A 258 -25.47 28.84 26.94
N ALA A 259 -25.03 29.83 26.18
CA ALA A 259 -25.42 31.21 26.38
C ALA A 259 -26.94 31.43 26.19
N MET A 260 -27.50 30.76 25.15
CA MET A 260 -28.95 30.81 24.91
C MET A 260 -29.73 30.13 26.05
N GLU A 261 -29.28 28.97 26.52
CA GLU A 261 -29.90 28.26 27.64
C GLU A 261 -29.95 29.14 28.90
N GLN A 262 -28.85 29.79 29.22
CA GLN A 262 -28.78 30.66 30.38
C GLN A 262 -29.68 31.89 30.21
N ARG A 263 -29.60 32.57 29.08
CA ARG A 263 -30.43 33.73 28.76
C ARG A 263 -31.93 33.40 28.81
N GLU A 264 -32.33 32.26 28.23
CA GLU A 264 -33.74 31.85 28.21
C GLU A 264 -34.22 31.39 29.59
N LYS A 265 -33.39 30.78 30.44
CA LYS A 265 -33.70 30.49 31.83
C LYS A 265 -33.95 31.77 32.65
N GLU A 266 -33.09 32.78 32.50
CA GLU A 266 -33.22 34.05 33.17
C GLU A 266 -34.48 34.81 32.69
N ARG A 267 -34.75 34.82 31.38
CA ARG A 267 -35.92 35.51 30.79
C ARG A 267 -37.23 34.86 31.17
N THR A 268 -37.30 33.53 31.19
CA THR A 268 -38.57 32.80 31.37
C THR A 268 -38.80 32.32 32.81
N GLY A 269 -37.78 32.31 33.64
CA GLY A 269 -37.85 31.74 35.00
C GLY A 269 -38.01 30.22 35.05
N LEU A 270 -37.87 29.52 33.93
CA LEU A 270 -38.06 28.07 33.82
C LEU A 270 -36.76 27.34 34.17
N SER A 271 -36.64 26.87 35.41
CA SER A 271 -35.43 26.20 35.90
C SER A 271 -35.11 24.88 35.22
N SER A 272 -36.12 24.20 34.65
CA SER A 272 -35.94 22.92 33.95
C SER A 272 -35.56 23.08 32.49
N LEU A 273 -35.50 24.29 31.95
CA LEU A 273 -35.17 24.56 30.56
C LEU A 273 -33.76 24.08 30.24
N LYS A 274 -33.63 23.30 29.17
CA LYS A 274 -32.35 22.85 28.59
C LYS A 274 -32.39 23.03 27.09
N VAL A 275 -31.29 23.52 26.54
CA VAL A 275 -31.10 23.57 25.10
C VAL A 275 -30.27 22.36 24.65
N GLY A 276 -30.70 21.63 23.63
CA GLY A 276 -30.03 20.44 23.19
C GLY A 276 -30.17 20.20 21.69
N TYR A 277 -29.44 19.19 21.23
CA TYR A 277 -29.45 18.74 19.83
C TYR A 277 -29.83 17.26 19.73
N ASN A 278 -30.68 16.91 18.77
CA ASN A 278 -31.02 15.56 18.44
C ASN A 278 -30.84 15.34 16.93
N ARG A 279 -30.20 14.22 16.56
CA ARG A 279 -29.88 13.92 15.16
C ARG A 279 -31.10 13.85 14.23
N VAL A 280 -32.26 13.48 14.77
CA VAL A 280 -33.52 13.34 13.99
C VAL A 280 -34.32 14.65 13.97
N HIS A 281 -34.33 15.37 15.09
CA HIS A 281 -35.19 16.53 15.28
C HIS A 281 -34.47 17.89 15.30
N GLY A 282 -33.12 17.86 15.15
CA GLY A 282 -32.30 19.10 15.20
C GLY A 282 -32.17 19.69 16.59
N TYR A 283 -32.00 21.02 16.67
CA TYR A 283 -31.90 21.74 17.92
C TYR A 283 -33.29 21.96 18.56
N TYR A 284 -33.34 21.91 19.89
CA TYR A 284 -34.59 22.07 20.64
C TYR A 284 -34.33 22.67 22.02
N ILE A 285 -35.35 23.30 22.55
CA ILE A 285 -35.47 23.71 23.95
C ILE A 285 -36.35 22.65 24.61
N GLU A 286 -35.84 21.97 25.63
CA GLU A 286 -36.59 20.96 26.41
C GLU A 286 -37.01 21.55 27.76
N ILE A 287 -38.28 21.43 28.08
CA ILE A 287 -38.88 21.93 29.33
C ILE A 287 -39.64 20.77 29.96
N SER A 288 -39.55 20.62 31.31
CA SER A 288 -40.30 19.57 32.01
C SER A 288 -41.81 19.78 31.78
N ARG A 289 -42.57 18.69 31.71
CA ARG A 289 -44.01 18.74 31.46
C ARG A 289 -44.77 19.58 32.48
N THR A 290 -44.29 19.63 33.71
CA THR A 290 -44.88 20.45 34.79
C THR A 290 -44.71 21.95 34.59
N GLN A 291 -43.70 22.37 33.84
CA GLN A 291 -43.41 23.76 33.53
C GLN A 291 -43.77 24.16 32.10
N ALA A 292 -44.15 23.19 31.26
CA ALA A 292 -44.42 23.44 29.84
C ALA A 292 -45.64 24.33 29.58
N GLU A 293 -46.58 24.40 30.50
CA GLU A 293 -47.75 25.29 30.41
C GLU A 293 -47.35 26.79 30.57
N ASN A 294 -46.22 27.05 31.22
CA ASN A 294 -45.66 28.38 31.39
C ASN A 294 -44.69 28.78 30.27
N ALA A 295 -44.55 27.97 29.22
CA ALA A 295 -43.70 28.28 28.09
C ALA A 295 -44.22 29.54 27.36
N PRO A 296 -43.32 30.47 26.93
CA PRO A 296 -43.70 31.64 26.15
C PRO A 296 -44.48 31.29 24.88
N THR A 297 -45.37 32.16 24.45
CA THR A 297 -46.21 31.92 23.26
C THR A 297 -45.42 31.85 21.94
N GLU A 298 -44.22 32.43 21.91
CA GLU A 298 -43.31 32.35 20.79
C GLU A 298 -42.61 30.98 20.65
N TYR A 299 -42.70 30.11 21.67
CA TYR A 299 -42.13 28.76 21.60
C TYR A 299 -43.02 27.84 20.78
N ILE A 300 -42.54 27.41 19.64
CA ILE A 300 -43.27 26.50 18.77
C ILE A 300 -42.99 25.05 19.24
N ARG A 301 -44.05 24.32 19.65
CA ARG A 301 -43.96 22.97 20.12
C ARG A 301 -43.56 22.04 18.96
N ARG A 302 -42.48 21.27 19.14
CA ARG A 302 -41.92 20.35 18.13
C ARG A 302 -42.16 18.88 18.47
N GLN A 303 -42.13 18.54 19.76
CA GLN A 303 -42.30 17.16 20.22
C GLN A 303 -42.80 17.10 21.67
N THR A 304 -43.73 16.18 21.94
CA THR A 304 -44.18 15.87 23.31
C THR A 304 -43.58 14.52 23.72
N LEU A 305 -42.88 14.49 24.85
CA LEU A 305 -42.29 13.33 25.48
C LEU A 305 -43.07 12.95 26.74
N LYS A 306 -42.80 11.81 27.35
CA LYS A 306 -43.47 11.34 28.57
C LYS A 306 -43.34 12.33 29.73
N ASN A 307 -42.15 12.92 29.91
CA ASN A 307 -41.81 13.75 31.05
C ASN A 307 -41.39 15.20 30.66
N ALA A 308 -41.33 15.52 29.38
CA ALA A 308 -40.86 16.81 28.87
C ALA A 308 -41.55 17.20 27.57
N GLU A 309 -41.50 18.43 27.21
CA GLU A 309 -41.91 18.96 25.93
C GLU A 309 -40.73 19.67 25.26
N ARG A 310 -40.63 19.53 23.94
CA ARG A 310 -39.59 20.15 23.14
C ARG A 310 -40.15 21.22 22.24
N PHE A 311 -39.49 22.36 22.28
CA PHE A 311 -39.87 23.58 21.58
C PHE A 311 -38.73 24.04 20.67
N ILE A 312 -39.05 24.91 19.71
CA ILE A 312 -38.11 25.64 18.91
C ILE A 312 -38.52 27.15 18.90
N THR A 313 -37.52 28.02 18.88
CA THR A 313 -37.72 29.45 18.68
C THR A 313 -37.24 29.82 17.27
N PRO A 314 -37.73 30.98 16.71
CA PRO A 314 -37.21 31.50 15.44
C PRO A 314 -35.68 31.68 15.47
N GLU A 315 -35.13 32.22 16.56
CA GLU A 315 -33.69 32.42 16.74
C GLU A 315 -32.92 31.07 16.71
N LEU A 316 -33.41 30.04 17.41
CA LEU A 316 -32.83 28.73 17.44
C LEU A 316 -32.92 28.06 16.05
N LYS A 317 -33.98 28.33 15.29
CA LYS A 317 -34.15 27.85 13.93
C LYS A 317 -33.19 28.49 12.96
N GLU A 318 -33.03 29.81 13.00
CA GLU A 318 -32.01 30.50 12.19
C GLU A 318 -30.59 30.02 12.50
N PHE A 319 -30.31 29.78 13.78
CA PHE A 319 -29.04 29.22 14.22
C PHE A 319 -28.85 27.79 13.66
N GLU A 320 -29.88 26.92 13.76
CA GLU A 320 -29.88 25.58 13.20
C GLU A 320 -29.53 25.61 11.71
N ASP A 321 -30.22 26.44 10.94
CA ASP A 321 -30.01 26.53 9.49
C ASP A 321 -28.59 27.01 9.13
N ARG A 322 -28.04 27.97 9.88
CA ARG A 322 -26.65 28.44 9.72
C ARG A 322 -25.64 27.38 10.12
N ALA A 323 -25.78 26.74 11.26
CA ALA A 323 -24.85 25.73 11.75
C ALA A 323 -24.81 24.48 10.84
N LEU A 324 -25.97 23.99 10.40
CA LEU A 324 -26.05 22.83 9.47
C LEU A 324 -25.52 23.18 8.09
N SER A 325 -25.80 24.38 7.59
CA SER A 325 -25.25 24.88 6.34
C SER A 325 -23.72 24.99 6.41
N SER A 326 -23.17 25.59 7.47
CA SER A 326 -21.72 25.73 7.64
C SER A 326 -21.03 24.37 7.75
N LYS A 327 -21.61 23.41 8.49
CA LYS A 327 -21.08 22.05 8.58
C LYS A 327 -21.08 21.33 7.23
N SER A 328 -22.16 21.45 6.47
CA SER A 328 -22.25 20.84 5.12
C SER A 328 -21.24 21.47 4.17
N ARG A 329 -21.09 22.79 4.20
CA ARG A 329 -20.11 23.55 3.40
C ARG A 329 -18.68 23.18 3.80
N ALA A 330 -18.40 23.06 5.10
CA ALA A 330 -17.09 22.64 5.60
C ALA A 330 -16.70 21.24 5.07
N LEU A 331 -17.61 20.26 5.12
CA LEU A 331 -17.37 18.94 4.57
C LEU A 331 -17.15 18.96 3.04
N ALA A 332 -17.92 19.76 2.31
CA ALA A 332 -17.74 19.91 0.86
C ALA A 332 -16.39 20.57 0.52
N ARG A 333 -16.00 21.63 1.27
CA ARG A 333 -14.69 22.28 1.10
C ARG A 333 -13.54 21.33 1.41
N GLU A 334 -13.64 20.63 2.52
CA GLU A 334 -12.63 19.65 2.94
C GLU A 334 -12.46 18.55 1.91
N LYS A 335 -13.54 18.05 1.34
CA LYS A 335 -13.50 17.07 0.24
C LYS A 335 -12.81 17.65 -0.99
N ALA A 336 -13.13 18.88 -1.38
CA ALA A 336 -12.49 19.53 -2.54
C ALA A 336 -10.98 19.72 -2.33
N LEU A 337 -10.55 20.14 -1.14
CA LEU A 337 -9.14 20.24 -0.79
C LEU A 337 -8.44 18.88 -0.83
N TYR A 338 -9.09 17.83 -0.31
CA TYR A 338 -8.55 16.49 -0.36
C TYR A 338 -8.39 15.95 -1.79
N GLU A 339 -9.36 16.21 -2.66
CA GLU A 339 -9.29 15.86 -4.08
C GLU A 339 -8.15 16.60 -4.78
N ALA A 340 -7.95 17.88 -4.47
CA ALA A 340 -6.82 18.67 -4.98
C ALA A 340 -5.46 18.10 -4.53
N LEU A 341 -5.34 17.57 -3.30
CA LEU A 341 -4.14 16.88 -2.85
C LEU A 341 -3.87 15.61 -3.68
N LEU A 342 -4.90 14.83 -3.96
CA LEU A 342 -4.75 13.65 -4.84
C LEU A 342 -4.32 14.02 -6.26
N ASP A 343 -4.80 15.14 -6.79
CA ASP A 343 -4.38 15.63 -8.11
C ASP A 343 -2.89 16.00 -8.12
N ARG A 344 -2.43 16.73 -7.11
CA ARG A 344 -1.00 17.07 -6.95
C ARG A 344 -0.11 15.83 -6.82
N LEU A 345 -0.55 14.82 -6.09
CA LEU A 345 0.18 13.56 -5.98
C LEU A 345 0.24 12.80 -7.33
N ASN A 346 -0.85 12.85 -8.11
CA ASN A 346 -0.91 12.20 -9.43
C ASN A 346 0.04 12.85 -10.44
N GLU A 347 0.33 14.14 -10.34
CA GLU A 347 1.34 14.81 -11.17
C GLU A 347 2.74 14.17 -11.01
N HIS A 348 3.04 13.65 -9.82
CA HIS A 348 4.32 13.02 -9.48
C HIS A 348 4.29 11.49 -9.43
N LEU A 349 3.17 10.87 -9.83
CA LEU A 349 2.91 9.45 -9.65
C LEU A 349 4.02 8.55 -10.21
N GLY A 350 4.57 8.89 -11.39
CA GLY A 350 5.62 8.10 -12.02
C GLY A 350 6.92 8.05 -11.24
N ALA A 351 7.37 9.19 -10.72
CA ALA A 351 8.57 9.26 -9.90
C ALA A 351 8.36 8.55 -8.55
N LEU A 352 7.18 8.70 -7.94
CA LEU A 352 6.81 8.00 -6.72
C LEU A 352 6.79 6.48 -6.90
N GLN A 353 6.27 5.99 -8.05
CA GLN A 353 6.26 4.57 -8.37
C GLN A 353 7.67 4.01 -8.61
N LEU A 354 8.54 4.77 -9.27
CA LEU A 354 9.94 4.39 -9.46
C LEU A 354 10.65 4.24 -8.11
N SER A 355 10.49 5.23 -7.23
CA SER A 355 11.04 5.16 -5.86
C SER A 355 10.46 4.01 -5.04
N ALA A 356 9.16 3.72 -5.15
CA ALA A 356 8.55 2.57 -4.48
C ALA A 356 9.15 1.24 -4.97
N HIS A 357 9.42 1.11 -6.27
CA HIS A 357 10.06 -0.07 -6.83
C HIS A 357 11.50 -0.24 -6.34
N ALA A 358 12.29 0.83 -6.35
CA ALA A 358 13.65 0.83 -5.84
C ALA A 358 13.72 0.49 -4.33
N LEU A 359 12.77 0.98 -3.55
CA LEU A 359 12.61 0.63 -2.13
C LEU A 359 12.26 -0.85 -1.93
N CYS A 360 11.42 -1.44 -2.80
CA CYS A 360 11.15 -2.89 -2.75
C CYS A 360 12.43 -3.70 -2.97
N GLU A 361 13.23 -3.31 -3.97
CA GLU A 361 14.48 -4.00 -4.28
C GLU A 361 15.51 -3.85 -3.16
N LEU A 362 15.66 -2.65 -2.62
CA LEU A 362 16.51 -2.40 -1.47
C LEU A 362 16.12 -3.22 -0.25
N ASP A 363 14.82 -3.35 0.03
CA ASP A 363 14.32 -4.16 1.14
C ASP A 363 14.65 -5.63 0.95
N VAL A 364 14.49 -6.18 -0.26
CA VAL A 364 14.86 -7.57 -0.56
C VAL A 364 16.36 -7.79 -0.43
N LEU A 365 17.20 -6.89 -0.98
CA LEU A 365 18.66 -7.02 -0.90
C LEU A 365 19.16 -6.93 0.55
N SER A 366 18.65 -5.98 1.32
CA SER A 366 18.99 -5.87 2.75
C SER A 366 18.45 -7.02 3.59
N ASN A 367 17.31 -7.59 3.22
CA ASN A 367 16.79 -8.80 3.81
C ASN A 367 17.71 -10.01 3.54
N LEU A 368 18.15 -10.19 2.28
CA LEU A 368 19.06 -11.29 1.92
C LEU A 368 20.43 -11.12 2.59
N ALA A 369 20.93 -9.90 2.75
CA ALA A 369 22.15 -9.63 3.50
C ALA A 369 22.02 -10.04 4.97
N GLU A 370 20.92 -9.67 5.62
CA GLU A 370 20.62 -10.07 7.00
C GLU A 370 20.47 -11.59 7.14
N ARG A 371 19.77 -12.25 6.21
CA ARG A 371 19.63 -13.70 6.21
C ARG A 371 20.94 -14.41 6.00
N ALA A 372 21.80 -13.91 5.09
CA ALA A 372 23.13 -14.49 4.86
C ALA A 372 23.98 -14.49 6.14
N VAL A 373 23.96 -13.39 6.89
CA VAL A 373 24.69 -13.30 8.18
C VAL A 373 24.06 -14.20 9.25
N GLN A 374 22.72 -14.19 9.38
CA GLN A 374 22.04 -14.92 10.46
C GLN A 374 22.00 -16.44 10.25
N LEU A 375 22.02 -16.89 9.00
CA LEU A 375 21.95 -18.30 8.64
C LEU A 375 23.30 -18.83 8.16
N ASP A 376 24.35 -18.02 8.27
CA ASP A 376 25.73 -18.36 7.87
C ASP A 376 25.84 -18.86 6.43
N PHE A 377 25.18 -18.14 5.49
CA PHE A 377 25.24 -18.47 4.07
C PHE A 377 26.57 -18.01 3.46
N CYS A 378 27.17 -18.86 2.64
CA CYS A 378 28.32 -18.47 1.85
C CYS A 378 27.93 -17.73 0.56
N GLU A 379 28.83 -16.88 0.06
CA GLU A 379 28.63 -16.19 -1.22
C GLU A 379 28.79 -17.17 -2.38
N PRO A 380 27.76 -17.32 -3.27
CA PRO A 380 27.84 -18.24 -4.39
C PRO A 380 28.73 -17.71 -5.51
N GLU A 381 29.48 -18.58 -6.15
CA GLU A 381 30.21 -18.30 -7.38
C GLU A 381 29.44 -18.79 -8.60
N PHE A 382 29.29 -17.94 -9.62
CA PHE A 382 28.68 -18.32 -10.88
C PHE A 382 29.69 -18.95 -11.82
N THR A 383 29.46 -20.17 -12.25
CA THR A 383 30.31 -20.89 -13.22
C THR A 383 29.59 -21.02 -14.56
N ASP A 384 30.39 -21.14 -15.66
CA ASP A 384 29.85 -21.44 -17.00
C ASP A 384 29.69 -22.96 -17.22
N ASN A 385 30.15 -23.77 -16.29
CA ASN A 385 30.01 -25.22 -16.29
C ASN A 385 28.64 -25.58 -15.70
N GLY A 386 27.94 -26.54 -16.31
CA GLY A 386 26.65 -27.04 -15.82
C GLY A 386 26.77 -27.92 -14.56
N CYS A 387 27.54 -27.48 -13.57
CA CYS A 387 27.72 -28.18 -12.30
C CYS A 387 27.30 -27.31 -11.13
N ILE A 388 26.78 -27.94 -10.10
CA ILE A 388 26.62 -27.35 -8.76
C ILE A 388 27.70 -28.00 -7.90
N ASP A 389 28.61 -27.18 -7.37
CA ASP A 389 29.65 -27.62 -6.44
C ASP A 389 29.24 -27.10 -5.04
N ILE A 390 28.89 -28.02 -4.17
CA ILE A 390 28.56 -27.73 -2.77
C ILE A 390 29.72 -28.27 -1.96
N GLY A 391 30.53 -27.39 -1.42
CA GLY A 391 31.69 -27.77 -0.60
C GLY A 391 31.26 -28.62 0.61
N ASP A 392 32.02 -29.65 0.93
CA ASP A 392 31.74 -30.66 1.98
C ASP A 392 31.46 -30.05 3.37
N ILE A 393 31.97 -28.85 3.65
CA ILE A 393 31.84 -28.18 4.94
C ILE A 393 30.39 -27.66 5.19
N ALA A 394 29.70 -27.24 4.16
CA ALA A 394 28.36 -26.66 4.27
C ALA A 394 27.27 -27.69 4.61
N LEU A 395 27.45 -28.95 4.17
CA LEU A 395 26.49 -30.03 4.46
C LEU A 395 26.60 -30.54 5.90
N GLU A 396 27.82 -30.69 6.43
CA GLU A 396 28.01 -31.13 7.83
C GLU A 396 27.60 -30.08 8.86
N GLU A 397 27.87 -28.80 8.61
CA GLU A 397 27.46 -27.71 9.51
C GLU A 397 25.96 -27.41 9.44
N ALA A 398 25.33 -27.47 8.26
CA ALA A 398 23.88 -27.36 8.12
C ALA A 398 23.16 -28.51 8.83
N ALA A 399 23.65 -29.73 8.71
CA ALA A 399 23.15 -30.89 9.46
C ALA A 399 23.35 -30.73 10.98
N ALA A 400 24.49 -30.19 11.42
CA ALA A 400 24.78 -29.97 12.85
C ALA A 400 23.95 -28.84 13.48
N VAL A 401 23.58 -27.81 12.73
CA VAL A 401 22.67 -26.74 13.17
C VAL A 401 21.23 -27.28 13.26
N HIS A 402 20.81 -28.10 12.31
CA HIS A 402 19.50 -28.75 12.34
C HIS A 402 19.35 -29.73 13.49
N HIS A 403 20.39 -30.53 13.80
CA HIS A 403 20.39 -31.44 14.94
C HIS A 403 20.31 -30.74 16.30
N ARG A 404 20.74 -29.49 16.40
CA ARG A 404 20.63 -28.70 17.66
C ARG A 404 19.23 -28.14 17.91
N HIS A 405 18.37 -28.04 16.90
CA HIS A 405 17.04 -27.45 17.01
C HIS A 405 15.86 -28.41 16.79
N ALA A 406 16.09 -29.62 16.32
CA ALA A 406 15.03 -30.57 15.95
C ALA A 406 15.10 -31.86 16.80
N GLY A 407 14.52 -31.81 17.96
CA GLY A 407 14.07 -33.05 18.59
C GLY A 407 12.83 -33.59 17.84
N ASN A 408 12.97 -34.66 17.07
CA ASN A 408 11.92 -35.45 16.37
C ASN A 408 11.64 -35.21 14.87
N ALA A 409 12.44 -34.48 14.11
CA ALA A 409 12.20 -34.26 12.67
C ALA A 409 13.04 -35.15 11.72
N ASP A 410 13.90 -36.02 12.25
CA ASP A 410 14.96 -36.71 11.50
C ASP A 410 14.48 -37.59 10.32
N ARG A 411 13.27 -38.16 10.39
CA ARG A 411 12.77 -39.03 9.30
C ARG A 411 12.18 -38.28 8.10
N VAL A 412 11.80 -37.04 8.28
CA VAL A 412 11.18 -36.23 7.19
C VAL A 412 12.26 -35.50 6.40
N PHE A 413 13.38 -35.17 7.03
CA PHE A 413 14.50 -34.47 6.39
C PHE A 413 15.26 -35.40 5.42
N ASP A 414 15.57 -36.63 5.82
CA ASP A 414 16.24 -37.58 4.96
C ASP A 414 15.43 -37.96 3.70
N ALA A 415 14.11 -38.13 3.85
CA ALA A 415 13.21 -38.37 2.73
C ALA A 415 13.10 -37.17 1.77
N ASN A 416 13.17 -35.93 2.31
CA ASN A 416 13.12 -34.72 1.52
C ASN A 416 14.46 -34.42 0.84
N LEU A 417 15.59 -34.72 1.47
CA LEU A 417 16.90 -34.59 0.84
C LEU A 417 17.07 -35.57 -0.34
N GLU A 418 16.67 -36.83 -0.15
CA GLU A 418 16.67 -37.84 -1.22
C GLU A 418 15.67 -37.50 -2.35
N ALA A 419 14.52 -36.90 -2.03
CA ALA A 419 13.57 -36.38 -3.00
C ALA A 419 14.10 -35.15 -3.75
N LEU A 420 14.85 -34.27 -3.06
CA LEU A 420 15.51 -33.10 -3.65
C LEU A 420 16.65 -33.53 -4.58
N GLU A 421 17.51 -34.46 -4.15
CA GLU A 421 18.58 -35.09 -4.98
C GLU A 421 18.00 -35.75 -6.21
N ASN A 422 16.94 -36.55 -6.08
CA ASN A 422 16.25 -37.19 -7.19
C ASN A 422 15.53 -36.21 -8.11
N SER A 423 15.02 -35.10 -7.60
CA SER A 423 14.36 -34.04 -8.39
C SER A 423 15.40 -33.17 -9.11
N LEU A 424 16.50 -32.86 -8.45
CA LEU A 424 17.66 -32.21 -9.07
C LEU A 424 18.26 -33.10 -10.17
N ALA A 425 18.50 -34.37 -9.89
CA ALA A 425 19.02 -35.34 -10.88
C ALA A 425 18.12 -35.45 -12.13
N ARG A 426 16.78 -35.42 -11.98
CA ARG A 426 15.82 -35.41 -13.09
C ARG A 426 15.76 -34.06 -13.84
N ALA A 427 15.97 -32.96 -13.17
CA ALA A 427 16.04 -31.62 -13.78
C ALA A 427 17.34 -31.45 -14.60
N PHE A 428 18.41 -32.18 -14.24
CA PHE A 428 19.73 -32.11 -14.87
C PHE A 428 19.88 -32.94 -16.15
N ASP A 429 18.95 -33.83 -16.46
CA ASP A 429 19.00 -34.60 -17.74
C ASP A 429 18.64 -33.74 -18.98
N TYR A 430 18.25 -32.49 -18.78
CA TYR A 430 18.11 -31.49 -19.84
C TYR A 430 19.39 -30.64 -19.93
N ARG A 431 20.14 -30.77 -21.03
CA ARG A 431 21.40 -30.07 -21.37
C ARG A 431 21.23 -28.55 -21.52
N ALA A 432 20.89 -27.84 -20.47
CA ALA A 432 20.92 -26.38 -20.40
C ALA A 432 21.66 -25.94 -19.11
N PRO A 433 22.52 -24.90 -19.17
CA PRO A 433 23.22 -24.42 -17.98
C PRO A 433 22.23 -23.96 -16.95
N ILE A 434 22.35 -24.46 -15.72
CA ILE A 434 21.48 -24.11 -14.59
C ILE A 434 22.21 -23.06 -13.76
N PRO A 435 21.62 -21.88 -13.57
CA PRO A 435 22.15 -20.93 -12.61
C PRO A 435 21.76 -21.34 -11.18
N CYS A 436 22.69 -21.21 -10.23
CA CYS A 436 22.40 -21.32 -8.81
C CYS A 436 21.24 -20.41 -8.41
N VAL A 437 20.33 -20.96 -7.59
CA VAL A 437 19.20 -20.26 -7.07
C VAL A 437 19.63 -19.49 -5.80
N ILE A 438 19.84 -18.21 -5.91
CA ILE A 438 19.54 -17.19 -4.89
C ILE A 438 18.96 -15.96 -5.58
#